data_db5e1014c50d7af32f8e4c45e144c7dd
#
_entry.id   db5e1014c50d7af32f8e4c45e144c7dd
#
_cell.length_a   1.000
_cell.length_b   1.000
_cell.length_c   1.000
_cell.angle_alpha   90.00
_cell.angle_beta   90.00
_cell.angle_gamma   90.00
#
_symmetry.space_group_name_H-M   'P 1'
#
loop_
_entity.id
_entity.type
_entity.pdbx_description
1 polymer ?
#
loop_
_entity_poly.entity_id
_entity_poly.type
_entity_poly.pdbx_seq_one_letter_code
_entity_poly.pdbx_strand_id
1 'polypeptide(L)'
;MKINSKKLKHYRKKTGLKSQEFAKLCGIPIGTYFSYEAGSRSPKKERMNIIAHNLNVSIEDITESKDEYIKKQVNKDILKERVEIDTKLLKIKREQYFKNASEFANHIDVCISAYYAYERGTINPTRLIARKLCNELNLDFDRLVKTH
;
A
#
# COMPACT_ATOMS: atom_id res chain seq x y z
N MET A 1 -6.35 11.78 14.62
CA MET A 1 -6.22 10.36 15.02
C MET A 1 -6.86 9.51 13.94
N LYS A 2 -6.17 8.49 13.45
CA LYS A 2 -6.69 7.60 12.42
C LYS A 2 -6.84 6.19 12.98
N ILE A 3 -7.97 5.53 12.68
CA ILE A 3 -8.19 4.15 13.13
C ILE A 3 -7.23 3.19 12.41
N ASN A 4 -6.68 2.24 13.15
CA ASN A 4 -5.91 1.14 12.57
C ASN A 4 -6.86 -0.03 12.28
N SER A 5 -7.20 -0.22 11.00
CA SER A 5 -8.17 -1.24 10.56
C SER A 5 -7.77 -2.67 10.96
N LYS A 6 -6.48 -2.98 10.98
CA LYS A 6 -5.98 -4.31 11.41
C LYS A 6 -6.19 -4.53 12.91
N LYS A 7 -5.86 -3.53 13.72
CA LYS A 7 -6.09 -3.56 15.19
C LYS A 7 -7.58 -3.65 15.50
N LEU A 8 -8.41 -2.82 14.84
CA LEU A 8 -9.88 -2.87 14.99
C LEU A 8 -10.42 -4.27 14.72
N LYS A 9 -10.09 -4.85 13.58
CA LYS A 9 -10.53 -6.19 13.20
C LYS A 9 -10.02 -7.28 14.16
N HIS A 10 -8.79 -7.13 14.65
CA HIS A 10 -8.19 -8.05 15.61
C HIS A 10 -8.97 -8.05 16.94
N TYR A 11 -9.21 -6.87 17.53
CA TYR A 11 -9.95 -6.76 18.79
C TYR A 11 -11.41 -7.20 18.65
N ARG A 12 -12.10 -6.86 17.54
CA ARG A 12 -13.45 -7.36 17.31
C ARG A 12 -13.48 -8.89 17.25
N LYS A 13 -12.55 -9.51 16.53
CA LYS A 13 -12.50 -10.99 16.48
C LYS A 13 -12.33 -11.63 17.86
N LYS A 14 -11.61 -10.97 18.77
CA LYS A 14 -11.49 -11.43 20.17
C LYS A 14 -12.81 -11.43 20.92
N THR A 15 -13.76 -10.57 20.56
CA THR A 15 -15.12 -10.58 21.16
C THR A 15 -15.98 -11.72 20.66
N GLY A 16 -15.58 -12.45 19.62
CA GLY A 16 -16.38 -13.49 18.97
C GLY A 16 -17.49 -12.98 18.06
N LEU A 17 -17.72 -11.67 17.99
CA LEU A 17 -18.79 -11.07 17.19
C LEU A 17 -18.40 -10.91 15.72
N LYS A 18 -19.37 -11.13 14.82
CA LYS A 18 -19.23 -10.78 13.41
C LYS A 18 -19.27 -9.26 13.23
N SER A 19 -18.74 -8.75 12.12
CA SER A 19 -18.72 -7.30 11.84
C SER A 19 -20.09 -6.65 11.88
N GLN A 20 -21.13 -7.37 11.43
CA GLN A 20 -22.52 -6.89 11.45
C GLN A 20 -23.08 -6.78 12.87
N GLU A 21 -22.83 -7.76 13.70
CA GLU A 21 -23.26 -7.82 15.10
C GLU A 21 -22.58 -6.72 15.91
N PHE A 22 -21.29 -6.56 15.71
CA PHE A 22 -20.50 -5.52 16.38
C PHE A 22 -20.91 -4.10 15.94
N ALA A 23 -21.16 -3.89 14.63
CA ALA A 23 -21.68 -2.61 14.13
C ALA A 23 -23.01 -2.25 14.77
N LYS A 24 -23.93 -3.23 14.90
CA LYS A 24 -25.23 -3.06 15.57
C LYS A 24 -25.05 -2.72 17.04
N LEU A 25 -24.14 -3.39 17.75
CA LEU A 25 -23.80 -3.12 19.15
C LEU A 25 -23.29 -1.69 19.35
N CYS A 26 -22.49 -1.18 18.43
CA CYS A 26 -21.98 0.20 18.46
C CYS A 26 -22.98 1.25 17.95
N GLY A 27 -24.17 0.85 17.47
CA GLY A 27 -25.12 1.79 16.84
C GLY A 27 -24.58 2.42 15.55
N ILE A 28 -23.71 1.71 14.81
CA ILE A 28 -23.09 2.19 13.58
C ILE A 28 -23.70 1.48 12.39
N PRO A 29 -24.09 2.19 11.30
CA PRO A 29 -24.56 1.55 10.08
C PRO A 29 -23.52 0.53 9.56
N ILE A 30 -23.98 -0.66 9.16
CA ILE A 30 -23.14 -1.80 8.76
C ILE A 30 -22.12 -1.39 7.68
N GLY A 31 -22.55 -0.69 6.62
CA GLY A 31 -21.66 -0.24 5.54
C GLY A 31 -20.60 0.75 6.00
N THR A 32 -20.93 1.60 6.99
CA THR A 32 -19.98 2.53 7.60
C THR A 32 -18.93 1.77 8.43
N TYR A 33 -19.36 0.78 9.20
CA TYR A 33 -18.45 -0.02 10.00
C TYR A 33 -17.50 -0.86 9.12
N PHE A 34 -18.00 -1.46 8.03
CA PHE A 34 -17.16 -2.13 7.04
C PHE A 34 -16.09 -1.20 6.44
N SER A 35 -16.45 0.07 6.18
CA SER A 35 -15.49 1.07 5.70
C SER A 35 -14.37 1.34 6.71
N TYR A 36 -14.65 1.25 8.01
CA TYR A 36 -13.65 1.38 9.07
C TYR A 36 -12.72 0.16 9.12
N GLU A 37 -13.26 -1.07 9.03
CA GLU A 37 -12.46 -2.29 8.98
C GLU A 37 -11.64 -2.42 7.67
N ALA A 38 -12.13 -1.88 6.57
CA ALA A 38 -11.42 -1.80 5.30
C ALA A 38 -10.34 -0.69 5.28
N GLY A 39 -10.39 0.25 6.24
CA GLY A 39 -9.46 1.38 6.29
C GLY A 39 -9.74 2.50 5.29
N SER A 40 -10.88 2.43 4.55
CA SER A 40 -11.29 3.45 3.59
C SER A 40 -11.83 4.72 4.25
N ARG A 41 -12.36 4.59 5.47
CA ARG A 41 -12.81 5.70 6.31
C ARG A 41 -12.29 5.56 7.73
N SER A 42 -12.18 6.70 8.42
CA SER A 42 -11.86 6.74 9.85
C SER A 42 -13.03 7.35 10.63
N PRO A 43 -13.46 6.75 11.75
CA PRO A 43 -14.51 7.32 12.57
C PRO A 43 -14.06 8.63 13.22
N LYS A 44 -15.02 9.51 13.52
CA LYS A 44 -14.80 10.67 14.38
C LYS A 44 -14.55 10.21 15.83
N LYS A 45 -13.99 11.11 16.66
CA LYS A 45 -13.57 10.82 18.03
C LYS A 45 -14.67 10.18 18.87
N GLU A 46 -15.91 10.67 18.76
CA GLU A 46 -17.07 10.15 19.49
C GLU A 46 -17.35 8.66 19.15
N ARG A 47 -17.34 8.33 17.86
CA ARG A 47 -17.53 6.94 17.42
C ARG A 47 -16.34 6.05 17.75
N MET A 48 -15.11 6.59 17.77
CA MET A 48 -13.94 5.85 18.26
C MET A 48 -14.11 5.49 19.73
N ASN A 49 -14.61 6.41 20.57
CA ASN A 49 -14.90 6.14 21.98
C ASN A 49 -15.90 5.00 22.14
N ILE A 50 -16.99 5.01 21.37
CA ILE A 50 -18.02 3.96 21.40
C ILE A 50 -17.42 2.61 21.00
N ILE A 51 -16.62 2.58 19.93
CA ILE A 51 -15.97 1.37 19.46
C ILE A 51 -14.98 0.84 20.52
N ALA A 52 -14.10 1.68 21.05
CA ALA A 52 -13.12 1.31 22.06
C ALA A 52 -13.79 0.79 23.35
N HIS A 53 -14.86 1.46 23.78
CA HIS A 53 -15.66 1.04 24.94
C HIS A 53 -16.26 -0.37 24.74
N ASN A 54 -16.89 -0.61 23.58
CA ASN A 54 -17.50 -1.92 23.29
C ASN A 54 -16.44 -3.03 23.06
N LEU A 55 -15.21 -2.68 22.70
CA LEU A 55 -14.07 -3.61 22.64
C LEU A 55 -13.37 -3.79 23.97
N ASN A 56 -13.73 -3.00 25.00
CA ASN A 56 -13.06 -2.96 26.30
C ASN A 56 -11.54 -2.69 26.18
N VAL A 57 -11.17 -1.72 25.33
CA VAL A 57 -9.80 -1.29 25.09
C VAL A 57 -9.69 0.23 25.08
N SER A 58 -8.47 0.76 25.14
CA SER A 58 -8.24 2.19 24.99
C SER A 58 -8.36 2.63 23.52
N ILE A 59 -8.56 3.92 23.27
CA ILE A 59 -8.58 4.49 21.90
C ILE A 59 -7.22 4.27 21.23
N GLU A 60 -6.13 4.41 21.98
CA GLU A 60 -4.77 4.23 21.55
C GLU A 60 -4.54 2.80 21.00
N ASP A 61 -5.20 1.80 21.60
CA ASP A 61 -5.10 0.41 21.15
C ASP A 61 -5.68 0.18 19.76
N ILE A 62 -6.68 0.96 19.34
CA ILE A 62 -7.34 0.82 18.04
C ILE A 62 -6.93 1.89 17.03
N THR A 63 -6.08 2.83 17.40
CA THR A 63 -5.59 3.89 16.52
C THR A 63 -4.15 3.67 16.07
N GLU A 64 -3.75 4.38 15.02
CA GLU A 64 -2.35 4.47 14.60
C GLU A 64 -1.61 5.42 15.55
N SER A 65 -0.45 5.02 16.03
CA SER A 65 0.45 5.94 16.72
C SER A 65 0.93 7.04 15.76
N LYS A 66 1.30 8.21 16.28
CA LYS A 66 1.86 9.29 15.45
C LYS A 66 3.06 8.79 14.64
N ASP A 67 3.92 7.98 15.25
CA ASP A 67 5.11 7.43 14.59
C ASP A 67 4.76 6.43 13.49
N GLU A 68 3.76 5.56 13.68
CA GLU A 68 3.26 4.65 12.65
C GLU A 68 2.66 5.42 11.47
N TYR A 69 1.90 6.48 11.76
CA TYR A 69 1.30 7.34 10.71
C TYR A 69 2.37 8.07 9.91
N ILE A 70 3.35 8.69 10.59
CA ILE A 70 4.48 9.38 9.95
C ILE A 70 5.29 8.41 9.09
N LYS A 71 5.66 7.23 9.63
CA LYS A 71 6.38 6.20 8.87
C LYS A 71 5.63 5.75 7.61
N LYS A 72 4.31 5.56 7.70
CA LYS A 72 3.49 5.20 6.53
C LYS A 72 3.45 6.32 5.48
N GLN A 73 3.36 7.58 5.92
CA GLN A 73 3.32 8.71 5.01
C GLN A 73 4.66 8.90 4.31
N VAL A 74 5.76 8.89 5.06
CA VAL A 74 7.12 8.94 4.52
C VAL A 74 7.37 7.81 3.52
N ASN A 75 7.00 6.56 3.86
CA ASN A 75 7.14 5.44 2.93
C ASN A 75 6.30 5.61 1.66
N LYS A 76 5.09 6.17 1.78
CA LYS A 76 4.23 6.43 0.63
C LYS A 76 4.81 7.50 -0.29
N ASP A 77 5.40 8.54 0.27
CA ASP A 77 6.02 9.61 -0.50
C ASP A 77 7.32 9.13 -1.17
N ILE A 78 8.15 8.38 -0.44
CA ILE A 78 9.35 7.73 -0.99
C ILE A 78 8.99 6.79 -2.14
N LEU A 79 7.91 6.02 -2.04
CA LEU A 79 7.48 5.09 -3.09
C LEU A 79 6.98 5.80 -4.36
N LYS A 80 6.52 7.05 -4.24
CA LYS A 80 6.09 7.89 -5.37
C LYS A 80 7.25 8.64 -6.04
N GLU A 81 8.40 8.75 -5.35
CA GLU A 81 9.58 9.39 -5.88
C GLU A 81 10.02 8.71 -7.17
N ARG A 82 10.36 9.51 -8.19
CA ARG A 82 10.90 9.00 -9.45
C ARG A 82 12.40 8.75 -9.29
N VAL A 83 12.86 7.64 -9.82
CA VAL A 83 14.26 7.22 -9.72
C VAL A 83 14.86 7.02 -11.11
N GLU A 84 16.04 7.55 -11.32
CA GLU A 84 16.79 7.30 -12.55
C GLU A 84 17.27 5.86 -12.57
N ILE A 85 17.07 5.18 -13.71
CA ILE A 85 17.42 3.78 -13.88
C ILE A 85 18.45 3.58 -14.99
N ASP A 86 19.20 2.51 -14.90
CA ASP A 86 20.03 2.04 -16.00
C ASP A 86 19.17 1.36 -17.06
N THR A 87 18.86 2.12 -18.12
CA THR A 87 18.00 1.68 -19.24
C THR A 87 18.62 0.53 -20.04
N LYS A 88 19.94 0.50 -20.16
CA LYS A 88 20.66 -0.58 -20.87
C LYS A 88 20.53 -1.89 -20.09
N LEU A 89 20.77 -1.84 -18.79
CA LEU A 89 20.62 -3.00 -17.91
C LEU A 89 19.18 -3.51 -17.90
N LEU A 90 18.20 -2.60 -17.80
CA LEU A 90 16.78 -2.94 -17.85
C LEU A 90 16.44 -3.70 -19.13
N LYS A 91 16.85 -3.16 -20.29
CA LYS A 91 16.56 -3.77 -21.60
C LYS A 91 17.22 -5.13 -21.75
N ILE A 92 18.52 -5.28 -21.43
CA ILE A 92 19.25 -6.53 -21.50
C ILE A 92 18.57 -7.60 -20.63
N LYS A 93 18.21 -7.26 -19.41
CA LYS A 93 17.56 -8.19 -18.49
C LYS A 93 16.17 -8.59 -18.95
N ARG A 94 15.35 -7.64 -19.41
CA ARG A 94 14.05 -7.97 -19.97
C ARG A 94 14.17 -8.93 -21.15
N GLU A 95 15.09 -8.71 -22.09
CA GLU A 95 15.30 -9.58 -23.26
C GLU A 95 15.71 -11.02 -22.91
N GLN A 96 16.28 -11.24 -21.72
CA GLN A 96 16.58 -12.60 -21.24
C GLN A 96 15.32 -13.41 -20.89
N TYR A 97 14.24 -12.75 -20.46
CA TYR A 97 13.03 -13.40 -19.99
C TYR A 97 11.82 -13.20 -20.92
N PHE A 98 11.76 -12.05 -21.62
CA PHE A 98 10.63 -11.64 -22.46
C PHE A 98 11.12 -11.13 -23.81
N LYS A 99 10.56 -11.68 -24.89
CA LYS A 99 10.92 -11.27 -26.26
C LYS A 99 10.55 -9.81 -26.54
N ASN A 100 9.36 -9.40 -26.09
CA ASN A 100 8.78 -8.11 -26.40
C ASN A 100 8.60 -7.25 -25.15
N ALA A 101 8.88 -5.95 -25.28
CA ALA A 101 8.63 -4.99 -24.22
C ALA A 101 7.14 -4.85 -23.85
N SER A 102 6.24 -5.03 -24.83
CA SER A 102 4.80 -5.04 -24.62
C SER A 102 4.33 -6.21 -23.75
N GLU A 103 4.87 -7.40 -24.00
CA GLU A 103 4.58 -8.60 -23.23
C GLU A 103 5.00 -8.42 -21.77
N PHE A 104 6.20 -7.91 -21.54
CA PHE A 104 6.68 -7.62 -20.19
C PHE A 104 5.87 -6.52 -19.50
N ALA A 105 5.53 -5.43 -20.21
CA ALA A 105 4.71 -4.36 -19.66
C ALA A 105 3.35 -4.86 -19.17
N ASN A 106 2.70 -5.74 -19.96
CA ASN A 106 1.45 -6.39 -19.57
C ASN A 106 1.64 -7.32 -18.37
N HIS A 107 2.73 -8.10 -18.34
CA HIS A 107 3.05 -8.99 -17.22
C HIS A 107 3.18 -8.24 -15.88
N ILE A 108 3.81 -7.07 -15.90
CA ILE A 108 3.98 -6.24 -14.70
C ILE A 108 2.84 -5.25 -14.47
N ASP A 109 1.78 -5.31 -15.27
CA ASP A 109 0.62 -4.41 -15.18
C ASP A 109 1.02 -2.91 -15.23
N VAL A 110 1.84 -2.57 -16.22
CA VAL A 110 2.28 -1.21 -16.53
C VAL A 110 1.84 -0.86 -17.95
N CYS A 111 1.40 0.38 -18.16
CA CYS A 111 1.04 0.85 -19.50
C CYS A 111 2.22 0.67 -20.46
N ILE A 112 1.96 0.06 -21.63
CA ILE A 112 2.98 -0.26 -22.64
C ILE A 112 3.78 0.98 -23.05
N SER A 113 3.10 2.11 -23.29
CA SER A 113 3.75 3.36 -23.65
C SER A 113 4.68 3.91 -22.55
N ALA A 114 4.26 3.77 -21.28
CA ALA A 114 5.09 4.16 -20.15
C ALA A 114 6.32 3.26 -20.02
N TYR A 115 6.16 1.94 -20.21
CA TYR A 115 7.29 1.01 -20.18
C TYR A 115 8.33 1.31 -21.27
N TYR A 116 7.88 1.56 -22.51
CA TYR A 116 8.79 2.00 -23.58
C TYR A 116 9.51 3.31 -23.24
N ALA A 117 8.84 4.24 -22.56
CA ALA A 117 9.46 5.47 -22.11
C ALA A 117 10.53 5.22 -21.04
N TYR A 118 10.36 4.21 -20.18
CA TYR A 118 11.37 3.77 -19.22
C TYR A 118 12.59 3.16 -19.92
N GLU A 119 12.41 2.27 -20.89
CA GLU A 119 13.54 1.69 -21.66
C GLU A 119 14.31 2.74 -22.47
N ARG A 120 13.63 3.78 -22.96
CA ARG A 120 14.28 4.89 -23.69
C ARG A 120 14.89 5.95 -22.76
N GLY A 121 14.57 5.92 -21.47
CA GLY A 121 15.04 6.91 -20.51
C GLY A 121 14.37 8.28 -20.62
N THR A 122 13.25 8.38 -21.36
CA THR A 122 12.50 9.64 -21.51
C THR A 122 11.67 9.97 -20.29
N ILE A 123 11.29 8.96 -19.54
CA ILE A 123 10.56 9.09 -18.27
C ILE A 123 11.19 8.15 -17.24
N ASN A 124 11.38 8.64 -16.06
CA ASN A 124 11.85 7.82 -14.94
C ASN A 124 10.67 7.14 -14.24
N PRO A 125 10.76 5.83 -13.93
CA PRO A 125 9.74 5.14 -13.15
C PRO A 125 9.71 5.66 -11.70
N THR A 126 8.59 5.46 -11.03
CA THR A 126 8.54 5.64 -9.58
C THR A 126 9.35 4.55 -8.90
N ARG A 127 9.82 4.81 -7.68
CA ARG A 127 10.55 3.81 -6.86
C ARG A 127 9.75 2.52 -6.68
N LEU A 128 8.42 2.60 -6.60
CA LEU A 128 7.54 1.44 -6.54
C LEU A 128 7.62 0.59 -7.81
N ILE A 129 7.55 1.24 -8.98
CA ILE A 129 7.66 0.54 -10.28
C ILE A 129 9.07 -0.02 -10.46
N ALA A 130 10.11 0.73 -10.10
CA ALA A 130 11.49 0.24 -10.18
C ALA A 130 11.70 -1.03 -9.35
N ARG A 131 11.12 -1.11 -8.14
CA ARG A 131 11.15 -2.34 -7.33
C ARG A 131 10.40 -3.49 -7.99
N LYS A 132 9.25 -3.22 -8.63
CA LYS A 132 8.49 -4.23 -9.38
C LYS A 132 9.31 -4.77 -10.54
N LEU A 133 9.98 -3.90 -11.30
CA LEU A 133 10.91 -4.29 -12.37
C LEU A 133 12.03 -5.19 -11.85
N CYS A 134 12.63 -4.83 -10.72
CA CYS A 134 13.70 -5.62 -10.10
C CYS A 134 13.24 -7.01 -9.68
N ASN A 135 12.08 -7.12 -9.05
CA ASN A 135 11.53 -8.39 -8.60
C ASN A 135 11.27 -9.34 -9.79
N GLU A 136 10.64 -8.85 -10.84
CA GLU A 136 10.28 -9.67 -12.01
C GLU A 136 11.50 -10.08 -12.87
N LEU A 137 12.53 -9.24 -12.91
CA LEU A 137 13.75 -9.51 -13.68
C LEU A 137 14.91 -10.07 -12.83
N ASN A 138 14.62 -10.39 -11.57
CA ASN A 138 15.64 -10.85 -10.62
C ASN A 138 16.89 -9.94 -10.59
N LEU A 139 16.63 -8.63 -10.52
CA LEU A 139 17.66 -7.58 -10.48
C LEU A 139 17.78 -7.01 -9.06
N ASP A 140 19.01 -6.68 -8.70
CA ASP A 140 19.25 -5.86 -7.52
C ASP A 140 18.82 -4.43 -7.77
N PHE A 141 18.08 -3.85 -6.81
CA PHE A 141 17.57 -2.49 -6.90
C PHE A 141 18.70 -1.45 -7.00
N ASP A 142 19.77 -1.62 -6.23
CA ASP A 142 20.92 -0.73 -6.21
C ASP A 142 21.75 -0.80 -7.50
N ARG A 143 21.59 -1.87 -8.25
CA ARG A 143 22.19 -2.01 -9.60
C ARG A 143 21.35 -1.34 -10.69
N LEU A 144 20.03 -1.38 -10.55
CA LEU A 144 19.14 -0.80 -11.55
C LEU A 144 19.03 0.71 -11.37
N VAL A 145 18.96 1.18 -10.13
CA VAL A 145 18.77 2.61 -9.79
C VAL A 145 20.12 3.29 -9.68
N LYS A 146 20.30 4.36 -10.45
CA LYS A 146 21.51 5.19 -10.35
C LYS A 146 21.41 6.03 -9.07
N THR A 147 22.31 5.79 -8.15
CA THR A 147 22.55 6.67 -7.00
C THR A 147 23.50 7.78 -7.42
N HIS A 148 23.04 9.02 -7.32
CA HIS A 148 23.89 10.20 -7.48
C HIS A 148 24.63 10.52 -6.19
#